data_62f99e6a01bcde58769f63ea0fcada23
#
_entry.id   62f99e6a01bcde58769f63ea0fcada23
#
_cell.length_a   1.000
_cell.length_b   1.000
_cell.length_c   1.000
_cell.angle_alpha   90.00
_cell.angle_beta   90.00
_cell.angle_gamma   90.00
#
_symmetry.space_group_name_H-M   'P 1'
#
loop_
_entity.id
_entity.type
_entity.pdbx_description
1 polymer ?
#
loop_
_entity_poly.entity_id
_entity_poly.type
_entity_poly.pdbx_seq_one_letter_code
_entity_poly.pdbx_strand_id
1 'polypeptide(L)'
;DFLRRQRGTGMPGQSGRMTESTTPQHPPGQRNRAVGARGEQLAADYLEALEYRLLARNWRGGRQGELDLVARDGDCIVAVEVKTRSGTGYGHPLEAITAQKAGRLRRLLLSWVREVSPGPARLRVDAVGITLRVGERPRIDHVRGIG
;
A
#
# COMPACT_ATOMS: atom_id res chain seq x y z
N ASP A 1 25.23 8.90 19.83
CA ASP A 1 24.44 9.41 20.39
C ASP A 1 23.21 8.71 20.51
N PHE A 2 22.70 8.14 19.54
CA PHE A 2 21.65 7.38 19.54
C PHE A 2 21.87 6.27 20.49
N LEU A 3 22.98 5.69 20.51
CA LEU A 3 23.28 4.68 21.37
C LEU A 3 23.24 5.11 22.76
N ARG A 4 23.64 6.19 23.03
CA ARG A 4 23.65 6.67 24.26
C ARG A 4 22.31 6.73 24.78
N ARG A 5 21.40 7.11 24.09
CA ARG A 5 20.19 7.20 24.55
C ARG A 5 19.70 5.94 25.00
N GLN A 6 20.05 4.99 24.43
CA GLN A 6 19.55 3.80 24.75
C GLN A 6 19.87 3.34 26.08
N ARG A 7 20.86 3.62 26.57
CA ARG A 7 21.22 3.11 27.69
C ARG A 7 20.46 3.46 28.76
N GLY A 8 19.92 4.00 28.90
CA GLY A 8 19.38 4.29 29.95
C GLY A 8 18.46 3.61 30.47
N THR A 9 17.98 3.13 30.28
CA THR A 9 16.99 2.63 30.68
C THR A 9 16.90 1.48 31.09
N GLY A 10 17.33 1.05 31.19
CA GLY A 10 17.26 -0.16 31.47
C GLY A 10 16.51 -0.58 32.48
N MET A 11 15.83 -0.51 32.83
CA MET A 11 15.22 -0.87 33.74
C MET A 11 14.72 -1.98 33.85
N PRO A 12 14.78 -2.43 34.18
CA PRO A 12 14.53 -3.54 34.32
C PRO A 12 13.37 -3.95 34.70
N GLY A 13 13.18 -4.35 34.92
CA GLY A 13 12.27 -4.84 35.28
C GLY A 13 11.21 -5.18 35.10
N GLN A 14 10.71 -4.87 35.04
CA GLN A 14 9.73 -5.06 34.93
C GLN A 14 9.23 -5.95 34.42
N SER A 15 9.40 -6.35 34.27
CA SER A 15 9.03 -7.15 33.80
C SER A 15 8.04 -7.74 33.65
N GLY A 16 7.84 -8.05 33.62
CA GLY A 16 6.99 -8.71 33.46
C GLY A 16 5.90 -8.62 33.08
N ARG A 17 5.47 -8.38 33.16
CA ARG A 17 4.46 -8.33 32.96
C ARG A 17 3.94 -8.26 31.93
N MET A 18 3.89 -8.12 31.44
CA MET A 18 3.39 -7.98 30.53
C MET A 18 2.69 -8.57 29.96
N THR A 19 2.48 -8.89 29.88
CA THR A 19 1.88 -9.60 29.47
C THR A 19 0.85 -9.33 29.00
N GLU A 20 0.41 -8.75 29.15
CA GLU A 20 -0.50 -8.47 28.79
C GLU A 20 -0.87 -8.26 27.82
N SER A 21 -0.63 -8.50 27.34
CA SER A 21 -1.01 -8.56 26.37
C SER A 21 -2.03 -7.95 25.99
N THR A 22 -2.16 -7.25 26.05
CA THR A 22 -3.10 -6.64 25.73
C THR A 22 -3.02 -6.13 24.51
N THR A 23 -3.16 -6.75 23.56
CA THR A 23 -3.22 -6.25 22.31
C THR A 23 -4.38 -5.37 22.30
N PRO A 24 -4.25 -4.23 21.85
CA PRO A 24 -5.36 -3.32 21.78
C PRO A 24 -6.36 -3.92 20.87
N GLN A 25 -7.58 -3.94 21.28
CA GLN A 25 -8.56 -4.44 20.43
C GLN A 25 -9.17 -3.34 19.72
N HIS A 26 -8.82 -3.11 18.52
CA HIS A 26 -9.41 -2.07 17.69
C HIS A 26 -10.69 -2.56 17.07
N PRO A 27 -11.62 -1.69 16.80
CA PRO A 27 -12.80 -2.06 16.05
C PRO A 27 -12.40 -2.62 14.69
N PRO A 28 -13.19 -3.49 14.13
CA PRO A 28 -12.84 -4.10 12.84
C PRO A 28 -12.48 -3.09 11.75
N GLY A 29 -13.18 -1.96 11.70
CA GLY A 29 -12.86 -0.95 10.69
C GLY A 29 -11.49 -0.37 10.88
N GLN A 30 -11.04 -0.19 12.11
CA GLN A 30 -9.72 0.35 12.35
C GLN A 30 -8.64 -0.65 12.02
N ARG A 31 -8.86 -1.93 12.29
CA ARG A 31 -7.90 -2.93 11.91
C ARG A 31 -7.77 -3.02 10.41
N ASN A 32 -8.87 -2.94 9.68
CA ASN A 32 -8.84 -2.98 8.24
C ASN A 32 -8.11 -1.78 7.66
N ARG A 33 -8.32 -0.60 8.25
CA ARG A 33 -7.61 0.57 7.78
C ARG A 33 -6.12 0.48 8.07
N ALA A 34 -5.75 -0.05 9.23
CA ALA A 34 -4.35 -0.20 9.57
C ALA A 34 -3.66 -1.20 8.64
N VAL A 35 -4.34 -2.30 8.32
CA VAL A 35 -3.81 -3.29 7.40
C VAL A 35 -3.65 -2.67 6.02
N GLY A 36 -4.66 -1.92 5.56
CA GLY A 36 -4.58 -1.26 4.27
C GLY A 36 -3.45 -0.25 4.20
N ALA A 37 -3.30 0.56 5.25
CA ALA A 37 -2.23 1.56 5.28
C ALA A 37 -0.86 0.91 5.28
N ARG A 38 -0.72 -0.21 6.00
CA ARG A 38 0.55 -0.92 6.01
C ARG A 38 0.84 -1.50 4.63
N GLY A 39 -0.17 -2.06 3.99
CA GLY A 39 0.00 -2.62 2.64
C GLY A 39 0.38 -1.55 1.64
N GLU A 40 -0.23 -0.37 1.71
CA GLU A 40 0.11 0.72 0.81
C GLU A 40 1.54 1.19 1.04
N GLN A 41 1.99 1.24 2.29
CA GLN A 41 3.37 1.64 2.56
C GLN A 41 4.35 0.58 2.04
N LEU A 42 4.03 -0.70 2.21
CA LEU A 42 4.87 -1.76 1.70
C LEU A 42 4.93 -1.71 0.17
N ALA A 43 3.80 -1.43 -0.46
CA ALA A 43 3.76 -1.31 -1.91
C ALA A 43 4.60 -0.12 -2.37
N ALA A 44 4.52 1.01 -1.67
CA ALA A 44 5.30 2.19 -2.02
C ALA A 44 6.79 1.89 -1.91
N ASP A 45 7.22 1.24 -0.82
CA ASP A 45 8.60 0.90 -0.62
C ASP A 45 9.09 -0.07 -1.71
N TYR A 46 8.26 -1.04 -2.05
CA TYR A 46 8.57 -2.01 -3.08
C TYR A 46 8.77 -1.32 -4.43
N LEU A 47 7.87 -0.41 -4.78
CA LEU A 47 7.96 0.28 -6.07
C LEU A 47 9.19 1.19 -6.13
N GLU A 48 9.50 1.85 -5.02
CA GLU A 48 10.69 2.68 -5.00
C GLU A 48 11.96 1.84 -5.12
N ALA A 49 11.96 0.65 -4.57
CA ALA A 49 13.10 -0.25 -4.73
C ALA A 49 13.26 -0.70 -6.18
N LEU A 50 12.18 -0.70 -6.96
CA LEU A 50 12.23 -0.98 -8.38
C LEU A 50 12.51 0.29 -9.20
N GLU A 51 12.77 1.38 -8.50
CA GLU A 51 13.08 2.66 -9.13
C GLU A 51 11.88 3.34 -9.80
N TYR A 52 10.68 3.00 -9.37
CA TYR A 52 9.53 3.79 -9.72
C TYR A 52 9.59 5.05 -8.88
N ARG A 53 9.17 6.16 -9.46
CA ARG A 53 9.17 7.38 -8.70
C ARG A 53 7.74 7.68 -8.28
N LEU A 54 7.47 7.80 -7.00
CA LEU A 54 6.12 8.06 -6.54
C LEU A 54 5.75 9.50 -6.79
N LEU A 55 4.59 9.71 -7.37
CA LEU A 55 4.11 11.04 -7.72
C LEU A 55 2.94 11.47 -6.84
N ALA A 56 2.13 10.54 -6.37
CA ALA A 56 0.99 10.85 -5.52
C ALA A 56 0.55 9.63 -4.73
N ARG A 57 -0.09 9.87 -3.60
CA ARG A 57 -0.67 8.82 -2.77
C ARG A 57 -2.08 9.21 -2.41
N ASN A 58 -2.97 8.25 -2.39
CA ASN A 58 -4.35 8.45 -1.94
C ASN A 58 -5.02 9.67 -2.57
N TRP A 59 -4.88 9.77 -3.87
CA TRP A 59 -5.48 10.90 -4.58
C TRP A 59 -6.95 10.63 -4.84
N ARG A 60 -7.78 11.60 -4.53
CA ARG A 60 -9.19 11.44 -4.75
C ARG A 60 -9.66 12.20 -5.95
N GLY A 61 -10.39 11.52 -6.82
CA GLY A 61 -10.96 12.12 -8.00
C GLY A 61 -12.43 12.43 -7.81
N GLY A 62 -12.75 13.13 -6.76
CA GLY A 62 -14.12 13.49 -6.48
C GLY A 62 -14.95 12.25 -6.22
N ARG A 63 -16.09 12.15 -6.88
CA ARG A 63 -16.94 11.00 -6.67
C ARG A 63 -16.53 9.78 -7.43
N GLN A 64 -15.54 9.91 -8.30
CA GLN A 64 -15.15 8.79 -9.13
C GLN A 64 -14.29 7.76 -8.41
N GLY A 65 -13.78 8.09 -7.27
CA GLY A 65 -12.99 7.16 -6.48
C GLY A 65 -11.63 7.69 -6.15
N GLU A 66 -10.72 6.77 -5.81
CA GLU A 66 -9.42 7.14 -5.31
C GLU A 66 -8.34 6.31 -5.98
N LEU A 67 -7.19 6.93 -6.20
CA LEU A 67 -6.00 6.21 -6.66
C LEU A 67 -5.11 5.99 -5.45
N ASP A 68 -4.74 4.74 -5.18
CA ASP A 68 -3.91 4.44 -4.04
C ASP A 68 -2.52 5.04 -4.20
N LEU A 69 -1.90 4.79 -5.34
CA LEU A 69 -0.59 5.33 -5.66
C LEU A 69 -0.54 5.73 -7.12
N VAL A 70 0.20 6.79 -7.42
CA VAL A 70 0.53 7.16 -8.80
C VAL A 70 2.04 7.24 -8.85
N ALA A 71 2.63 6.59 -9.83
CA ALA A 71 4.08 6.51 -9.92
C ALA A 71 4.54 6.67 -11.36
N ARG A 72 5.80 6.99 -11.53
CA ARG A 72 6.39 7.04 -12.86
C ARG A 72 7.35 5.87 -12.99
N ASP A 73 7.18 5.13 -14.07
CA ASP A 73 8.04 4.01 -14.42
C ASP A 73 8.56 4.33 -15.82
N GLY A 74 9.74 4.93 -15.91
CA GLY A 74 10.29 5.34 -17.19
C GLY A 74 9.39 6.37 -17.85
N ASP A 75 8.88 6.05 -19.03
CA ASP A 75 8.01 6.96 -19.76
C ASP A 75 6.53 6.71 -19.45
N CYS A 76 6.22 5.84 -18.51
CA CYS A 76 4.85 5.56 -18.15
C CYS A 76 4.47 6.24 -16.84
N ILE A 77 3.26 6.75 -16.78
CA ILE A 77 2.67 7.15 -15.53
C ILE A 77 1.69 6.04 -15.18
N VAL A 78 1.82 5.50 -13.98
CA VAL A 78 1.16 4.28 -13.59
C VAL A 78 0.26 4.53 -12.39
N ALA A 79 -1.00 4.14 -12.50
CA ALA A 79 -1.87 4.09 -11.34
C ALA A 79 -1.68 2.71 -10.74
N VAL A 80 -1.36 2.62 -9.47
CA VAL A 80 -1.12 1.34 -8.83
C VAL A 80 -2.21 1.10 -7.80
N GLU A 81 -2.98 0.05 -8.03
CA GLU A 81 -4.01 -0.36 -7.09
C GLU A 81 -3.38 -1.34 -6.12
N VAL A 82 -3.54 -1.11 -4.82
CA VAL A 82 -2.94 -1.95 -3.81
C VAL A 82 -4.02 -2.72 -3.08
N LYS A 83 -3.90 -4.01 -3.02
CA LYS A 83 -4.83 -4.86 -2.28
C LYS A 83 -4.05 -5.63 -1.23
N THR A 84 -4.52 -5.60 -0.01
CA THR A 84 -3.86 -6.24 1.11
C THR A 84 -4.77 -7.28 1.74
N ARG A 85 -4.24 -8.44 1.99
CA ARG A 85 -4.95 -9.49 2.72
C ARG A 85 -4.11 -9.89 3.91
N SER A 86 -4.76 -10.17 5.02
CA SER A 86 -4.06 -10.61 6.22
C SER A 86 -4.71 -11.89 6.71
N GLY A 87 -4.00 -12.62 7.55
CA GLY A 87 -4.51 -13.86 8.12
C GLY A 87 -4.45 -14.99 7.11
N THR A 88 -5.30 -15.99 7.32
CA THR A 88 -5.35 -17.14 6.42
C THR A 88 -6.44 -16.92 5.39
N GLY A 89 -6.63 -15.72 4.96
CA GLY A 89 -7.72 -15.40 4.09
C GLY A 89 -7.82 -16.25 2.85
N TYR A 90 -8.93 -16.15 2.19
CA TYR A 90 -9.20 -16.92 1.04
C TYR A 90 -8.88 -16.15 -0.21
N GLY A 91 -8.30 -16.83 -1.14
CA GLY A 91 -8.01 -16.24 -2.41
C GLY A 91 -6.82 -15.30 -2.41
N HIS A 92 -6.40 -14.96 -3.59
CA HIS A 92 -5.27 -14.07 -3.78
C HIS A 92 -5.76 -12.62 -3.73
N PRO A 93 -4.99 -11.68 -3.16
CA PRO A 93 -5.42 -10.28 -3.11
C PRO A 93 -5.83 -9.72 -4.46
N LEU A 94 -5.15 -10.13 -5.51
CA LEU A 94 -5.41 -9.57 -6.83
C LEU A 94 -6.70 -10.08 -7.48
N GLU A 95 -7.32 -11.11 -6.91
CA GLU A 95 -8.59 -11.59 -7.42
C GLU A 95 -9.69 -10.55 -7.27
N ALA A 96 -9.51 -9.57 -6.40
CA ALA A 96 -10.51 -8.55 -6.21
C ALA A 96 -10.51 -7.51 -7.33
N ILE A 97 -9.53 -7.55 -8.23
CA ILE A 97 -9.43 -6.53 -9.25
C ILE A 97 -9.98 -7.04 -10.56
N THR A 98 -11.12 -6.51 -10.96
CA THR A 98 -11.80 -6.92 -12.18
C THR A 98 -11.42 -6.00 -13.32
N ALA A 99 -11.74 -6.41 -14.55
CA ALA A 99 -11.52 -5.58 -15.73
C ALA A 99 -12.28 -4.26 -15.62
N GLN A 100 -13.50 -4.30 -15.06
CA GLN A 100 -14.30 -3.10 -14.88
C GLN A 100 -13.59 -2.15 -13.92
N LYS A 101 -13.01 -2.65 -12.85
CA LYS A 101 -12.31 -1.82 -11.92
C LYS A 101 -11.05 -1.25 -12.54
N ALA A 102 -10.34 -2.03 -13.34
CA ALA A 102 -9.15 -1.54 -14.03
C ALA A 102 -9.51 -0.39 -14.95
N GLY A 103 -10.64 -0.49 -15.65
CA GLY A 103 -11.11 0.59 -16.52
C GLY A 103 -11.42 1.85 -15.75
N ARG A 104 -12.01 1.70 -14.55
CA ARG A 104 -12.30 2.86 -13.73
C ARG A 104 -11.02 3.51 -13.24
N LEU A 105 -10.02 2.70 -12.87
CA LEU A 105 -8.74 3.22 -12.42
C LEU A 105 -8.05 3.97 -13.55
N ARG A 106 -8.19 3.49 -14.78
CA ARG A 106 -7.60 4.18 -15.91
C ARG A 106 -8.26 5.55 -16.12
N ARG A 107 -9.57 5.64 -15.97
CA ARG A 107 -10.27 6.93 -16.09
C ARG A 107 -9.85 7.88 -14.98
N LEU A 108 -9.65 7.35 -13.77
CA LEU A 108 -9.18 8.19 -12.66
C LEU A 108 -7.76 8.69 -12.96
N LEU A 109 -6.92 7.84 -13.54
CA LEU A 109 -5.57 8.24 -13.87
C LEU A 109 -5.58 9.35 -14.91
N LEU A 110 -6.49 9.28 -15.89
CA LEU A 110 -6.63 10.34 -16.85
C LEU A 110 -7.04 11.65 -16.19
N SER A 111 -7.92 11.59 -15.20
CA SER A 111 -8.31 12.77 -14.45
C SER A 111 -7.14 13.37 -13.70
N TRP A 112 -6.32 12.51 -13.08
CA TRP A 112 -5.14 12.96 -12.37
C TRP A 112 -4.16 13.65 -13.33
N VAL A 113 -3.94 13.06 -14.51
CA VAL A 113 -3.04 13.62 -15.50
C VAL A 113 -3.53 14.99 -15.95
N ARG A 114 -4.84 15.14 -16.16
CA ARG A 114 -5.39 16.42 -16.58
C ARG A 114 -5.20 17.48 -15.49
N GLU A 115 -5.37 17.10 -14.24
CA GLU A 115 -5.22 18.07 -13.18
C GLU A 115 -3.77 18.45 -12.94
N VAL A 116 -2.84 17.52 -12.97
CA VAL A 116 -1.46 17.77 -12.63
C VAL A 116 -0.60 18.18 -13.83
N SER A 117 -0.99 17.74 -15.02
CA SER A 117 -0.27 18.04 -16.26
C SER A 117 1.21 17.70 -16.16
N PRO A 118 1.55 16.44 -15.92
CA PRO A 118 2.94 16.05 -15.69
C PRO A 118 3.79 15.97 -16.97
N GLY A 119 3.21 16.26 -18.10
CA GLY A 119 3.89 16.17 -19.38
C GLY A 119 3.54 14.89 -20.13
N PRO A 120 4.05 14.72 -21.32
CA PRO A 120 3.70 13.55 -22.12
C PRO A 120 4.16 12.27 -21.47
N ALA A 121 3.31 11.27 -21.48
CA ALA A 121 3.63 9.98 -20.91
C ALA A 121 2.63 8.95 -21.38
N ARG A 122 3.02 7.68 -21.35
CA ARG A 122 2.09 6.61 -21.56
C ARG A 122 1.41 6.37 -20.24
N LEU A 123 0.23 5.84 -20.27
CA LEU A 123 -0.53 5.55 -19.05
C LEU A 123 -0.69 4.06 -18.89
N ARG A 124 -0.55 3.60 -17.65
CA ARG A 124 -0.66 2.18 -17.36
C ARG A 124 -1.32 2.01 -15.99
N VAL A 125 -2.01 0.92 -15.81
CA VAL A 125 -2.58 0.57 -14.51
C VAL A 125 -1.92 -0.71 -14.05
N ASP A 126 -1.36 -0.71 -12.86
CA ASP A 126 -0.73 -1.89 -12.29
C ASP A 126 -1.50 -2.30 -11.03
N ALA A 127 -1.34 -3.51 -10.62
CA ALA A 127 -1.92 -3.99 -9.37
C ALA A 127 -0.83 -4.60 -8.52
N VAL A 128 -0.84 -4.28 -7.23
CA VAL A 128 0.10 -4.85 -6.28
C VAL A 128 -0.69 -5.51 -5.17
N GLY A 129 -0.50 -6.80 -4.99
CA GLY A 129 -1.16 -7.55 -3.93
C GLY A 129 -0.17 -7.81 -2.81
N ILE A 130 -0.58 -7.54 -1.59
CA ILE A 130 0.23 -7.74 -0.41
C ILE A 130 -0.45 -8.78 0.47
N THR A 131 0.27 -9.84 0.81
CA THR A 131 -0.24 -10.85 1.73
C THR A 131 0.56 -10.78 3.02
N LEU A 132 -0.12 -10.55 4.13
CA LEU A 132 0.50 -10.43 5.43
C LEU A 132 0.07 -11.63 6.28
N ARG A 133 1.05 -12.41 6.74
CA ARG A 133 0.78 -13.54 7.62
C ARG A 133 1.68 -13.44 8.83
N VAL A 134 1.13 -13.80 9.98
CA VAL A 134 1.87 -13.73 11.22
C VAL A 134 3.10 -14.61 11.12
N GLY A 135 4.24 -14.08 11.50
CA GLY A 135 5.49 -14.83 11.50
C GLY A 135 6.16 -15.00 10.14
N GLU A 136 5.60 -14.39 9.10
CA GLU A 136 6.17 -14.49 7.78
C GLU A 136 6.48 -13.12 7.21
N ARG A 137 7.37 -13.08 6.26
CA ARG A 137 7.63 -11.83 5.56
C ARG A 137 6.45 -11.52 4.68
N PRO A 138 6.16 -10.25 4.45
CA PRO A 138 5.10 -9.89 3.54
C PRO A 138 5.39 -10.45 2.15
N ARG A 139 4.36 -10.98 1.52
CA ARG A 139 4.48 -11.44 0.15
C ARG A 139 3.92 -10.38 -0.76
N ILE A 140 4.65 -10.02 -1.80
CA ILE A 140 4.23 -8.98 -2.73
C ILE A 140 4.13 -9.57 -4.11
N ASP A 141 2.98 -9.38 -4.73
CA ASP A 141 2.75 -9.82 -6.11
C ASP A 141 2.41 -8.58 -6.93
N HIS A 142 3.06 -8.41 -8.04
CA HIS A 142 2.89 -7.21 -8.86
C HIS A 142 2.50 -7.63 -10.27
N VAL A 143 1.41 -7.07 -10.77
CA VAL A 143 0.99 -7.32 -12.15
C VAL A 143 0.97 -5.98 -12.86
N ARG A 144 1.77 -5.84 -13.91
CA ARG A 144 1.83 -4.63 -14.68
C ARG A 144 0.82 -4.68 -15.80
N GLY A 145 0.21 -3.53 -16.04
CA GLY A 145 -0.65 -3.40 -17.22
C GLY A 145 -1.92 -4.23 -17.14
N ILE A 146 -2.72 -4.03 -16.11
CA ILE A 146 -4.00 -4.73 -16.02
C ILE A 146 -5.07 -3.97 -16.78
N GLY A 147 -6.03 -4.68 -17.28
CA GLY A 147 -7.18 -4.08 -17.98
C GLY A 147 -7.07 -3.93 -19.46
#